data_7a8f4ca9931b0d1b2f185b07e75cf40a
#
_entry.id   7a8f4ca9931b0d1b2f185b07e75cf40a
#
_cell.length_a   1.000
_cell.length_b   1.000
_cell.length_c   1.000
_cell.angle_alpha   90.00
_cell.angle_beta   90.00
_cell.angle_gamma   90.00
#
_symmetry.space_group_name_H-M   'P 1'
#
loop_
_entity.id
_entity.type
_entity.pdbx_description
1 polymer ?
#
loop_
_entity_poly.entity_id
_entity_poly.type
_entity_poly.pdbx_seq_one_letter_code
_entity_poly.pdbx_strand_id
1 'polypeptide(L)'
;MPHYRSRRSTHGRNMAGARSLWRATGMQDGDFGKPIIAVVNSFTQFVPGHAHLHNLGQMVAREIEAAGGVAKEFNTIAVDDGIAMGHDGMLYSLPSREIIADSVEYMVNAHCADAMVCISNCDKITPGMLMAAMRLNIPVIFVSGGPMEAGKVTINDLEHAVDLVDAMVYAADDNFTDEQVQHIEENACPTCGSCSGMFTANSMNCLAEALGLGLPGNGSMLATHADRKEIFLEAGRKIVEITKRHYEGDEKGLLPRDIANFKAFENAMSLDIAMGGSTNTVLHLLAIAYEGDVDFTMQDMDRLSRTVPCLS
;
A
#
# COMPACT_ATOMS: atom_id res chain seq x y z
N MET A 1 -28.17 -1.54 -17.70
CA MET A 1 -27.54 -1.07 -16.45
C MET A 1 -26.27 -1.89 -16.24
N PRO A 2 -25.18 -1.28 -15.81
CA PRO A 2 -23.90 -1.98 -15.59
C PRO A 2 -24.06 -3.13 -14.61
N HIS A 3 -23.25 -4.19 -14.78
CA HIS A 3 -23.27 -5.37 -13.91
C HIS A 3 -22.33 -5.21 -12.70
N TYR A 4 -22.45 -4.11 -11.97
CA TYR A 4 -21.68 -3.88 -10.75
C TYR A 4 -21.93 -4.99 -9.71
N ARG A 5 -20.90 -5.40 -8.97
CA ARG A 5 -20.98 -6.39 -7.88
C ARG A 5 -21.92 -5.90 -6.78
N SER A 6 -21.88 -4.60 -6.48
CA SER A 6 -22.68 -3.93 -5.46
C SER A 6 -24.18 -4.03 -5.69
N ARG A 7 -24.62 -4.35 -6.90
CA ARG A 7 -26.05 -4.61 -7.17
C ARG A 7 -26.65 -5.72 -6.30
N ARG A 8 -25.83 -6.65 -5.82
CA ARG A 8 -26.28 -7.72 -4.91
C ARG A 8 -26.88 -7.18 -3.61
N SER A 9 -26.45 -6.01 -3.15
CA SER A 9 -26.96 -5.37 -1.92
C SER A 9 -27.76 -4.08 -2.18
N THR A 10 -27.66 -3.51 -3.40
CA THR A 10 -28.28 -2.22 -3.73
C THR A 10 -29.55 -2.32 -4.57
N HIS A 11 -29.82 -3.46 -5.23
CA HIS A 11 -30.93 -3.61 -6.16
C HIS A 11 -31.89 -4.73 -5.78
N GLY A 12 -33.14 -4.58 -6.24
CA GLY A 12 -34.20 -5.55 -6.04
C GLY A 12 -34.97 -5.35 -4.73
N ARG A 13 -36.25 -5.77 -4.74
CA ARG A 13 -37.16 -5.60 -3.59
C ARG A 13 -36.62 -6.30 -2.34
N ASN A 14 -36.03 -7.48 -2.50
CA ASN A 14 -35.51 -8.29 -1.40
C ASN A 14 -34.32 -7.64 -0.67
N MET A 15 -33.66 -6.66 -1.29
CA MET A 15 -32.54 -5.93 -0.72
C MET A 15 -32.95 -4.63 -0.01
N ALA A 16 -34.22 -4.47 0.34
CA ALA A 16 -34.71 -3.30 1.06
C ALA A 16 -34.00 -3.12 2.41
N GLY A 17 -33.76 -4.20 3.15
CA GLY A 17 -33.01 -4.18 4.41
C GLY A 17 -31.57 -3.71 4.22
N ALA A 18 -30.86 -4.25 3.23
CA ALA A 18 -29.49 -3.84 2.91
C ALA A 18 -29.46 -2.36 2.52
N ARG A 19 -30.37 -1.88 1.68
CA ARG A 19 -30.45 -0.45 1.32
C ARG A 19 -30.76 0.44 2.52
N SER A 20 -31.55 -0.02 3.49
CA SER A 20 -31.78 0.75 4.72
C SER A 20 -30.49 0.97 5.50
N LEU A 21 -29.64 -0.05 5.58
CA LEU A 21 -28.32 0.05 6.22
C LEU A 21 -27.37 0.94 5.40
N TRP A 22 -27.36 0.81 4.07
CA TRP A 22 -26.59 1.71 3.22
C TRP A 22 -27.01 3.18 3.40
N ARG A 23 -28.30 3.47 3.55
CA ARG A 23 -28.80 4.82 3.87
C ARG A 23 -28.31 5.30 5.23
N ALA A 24 -28.30 4.44 6.23
CA ALA A 24 -27.77 4.77 7.56
C ALA A 24 -26.26 5.12 7.52
N THR A 25 -25.52 4.61 6.51
CA THR A 25 -24.12 5.01 6.25
C THR A 25 -23.97 6.21 5.33
N GLY A 26 -25.05 6.94 5.05
CA GLY A 26 -25.06 8.21 4.31
C GLY A 26 -25.44 8.13 2.83
N MET A 27 -25.68 6.93 2.24
CA MET A 27 -26.09 6.84 0.84
C MET A 27 -27.48 7.45 0.61
N GLN A 28 -27.63 8.20 -0.46
CA GLN A 28 -28.86 8.84 -0.91
C GLN A 28 -29.48 8.10 -2.12
N ASP A 29 -30.68 8.50 -2.53
CA ASP A 29 -31.37 7.88 -3.68
C ASP A 29 -30.54 7.92 -4.97
N GLY A 30 -29.82 9.01 -5.21
CA GLY A 30 -28.98 9.17 -6.39
C GLY A 30 -27.68 8.35 -6.38
N ASP A 31 -27.38 7.65 -5.28
CA ASP A 31 -26.15 6.84 -5.15
C ASP A 31 -26.39 5.37 -5.54
N PHE A 32 -27.64 4.93 -5.46
CA PHE A 32 -27.99 3.57 -5.85
C PHE A 32 -27.89 3.42 -7.38
N GLY A 33 -26.93 2.64 -7.82
CA GLY A 33 -26.59 2.46 -9.23
C GLY A 33 -25.23 3.01 -9.65
N LYS A 34 -24.58 3.78 -8.78
CA LYS A 34 -23.17 4.13 -8.92
C LYS A 34 -22.29 2.98 -8.41
N PRO A 35 -21.03 2.85 -8.88
CA PRO A 35 -20.10 1.88 -8.32
C PRO A 35 -19.75 2.21 -6.86
N ILE A 36 -19.72 1.20 -6.00
CA ILE A 36 -19.22 1.31 -4.63
C ILE A 36 -17.74 0.96 -4.63
N ILE A 37 -16.92 1.92 -4.25
CA ILE A 37 -15.46 1.80 -4.23
C ILE A 37 -14.97 1.76 -2.78
N ALA A 38 -14.28 0.68 -2.42
CA ALA A 38 -13.65 0.56 -1.12
C ALA A 38 -12.40 1.43 -1.06
N VAL A 39 -12.30 2.31 -0.08
CA VAL A 39 -11.04 2.95 0.31
C VAL A 39 -10.43 2.11 1.42
N VAL A 40 -9.50 1.24 1.02
CA VAL A 40 -8.81 0.31 1.90
C VAL A 40 -7.62 1.03 2.50
N ASN A 41 -7.81 1.61 3.66
CA ASN A 41 -6.78 2.37 4.37
C ASN A 41 -6.07 1.50 5.43
N SER A 42 -4.96 1.97 5.93
CA SER A 42 -4.19 1.35 7.02
C SER A 42 -3.77 2.38 8.07
N PHE A 43 -4.56 3.44 8.23
CA PHE A 43 -4.31 4.46 9.23
C PHE A 43 -4.20 3.86 10.64
N THR A 44 -3.17 4.25 11.35
CA THR A 44 -2.97 4.02 12.78
C THR A 44 -2.01 5.05 13.36
N GLN A 45 -2.13 5.35 14.64
CA GLN A 45 -1.18 6.20 15.35
C GLN A 45 0.07 5.44 15.85
N PHE A 46 0.08 4.12 15.77
CA PHE A 46 1.22 3.28 16.16
C PHE A 46 2.36 3.27 15.15
N VAL A 47 2.13 3.71 13.91
CA VAL A 47 3.09 3.59 12.81
C VAL A 47 3.36 4.97 12.21
N PRO A 48 4.59 5.49 12.26
CA PRO A 48 4.92 6.81 11.70
C PRO A 48 4.55 6.94 10.21
N GLY A 49 4.72 5.85 9.46
CA GLY A 49 4.34 5.77 8.05
C GLY A 49 2.84 5.82 7.79
N HIS A 50 1.99 5.65 8.80
CA HIS A 50 0.55 5.54 8.69
C HIS A 50 -0.23 6.63 9.42
N ALA A 51 0.40 7.36 10.32
CA ALA A 51 -0.27 8.36 11.16
C ALA A 51 -0.96 9.49 10.34
N HIS A 52 -0.44 9.81 9.16
CA HIS A 52 -0.98 10.83 8.26
C HIS A 52 -2.03 10.31 7.27
N LEU A 53 -2.25 8.99 7.15
CA LEU A 53 -3.08 8.37 6.12
C LEU A 53 -4.58 8.63 6.31
N HIS A 54 -5.04 8.96 7.52
CA HIS A 54 -6.46 9.27 7.75
C HIS A 54 -6.96 10.40 6.85
N ASN A 55 -6.26 11.53 6.83
CA ASN A 55 -6.65 12.68 6.02
C ASN A 55 -6.55 12.39 4.52
N LEU A 56 -5.57 11.59 4.11
CA LEU A 56 -5.36 11.19 2.72
C LEU A 56 -6.48 10.25 2.23
N GLY A 57 -6.94 9.30 3.09
CA GLY A 57 -8.10 8.47 2.80
C GLY A 57 -9.37 9.28 2.56
N GLN A 58 -9.61 10.29 3.40
CA GLN A 58 -10.74 11.21 3.23
C GLN A 58 -10.64 12.07 1.95
N MET A 59 -9.43 12.40 1.50
CA MET A 59 -9.23 13.07 0.21
C MET A 59 -9.61 12.16 -0.96
N VAL A 60 -9.12 10.93 -0.96
CA VAL A 60 -9.48 9.92 -1.99
C VAL A 60 -10.99 9.69 -2.02
N ALA A 61 -11.62 9.56 -0.86
CA ALA A 61 -13.08 9.37 -0.77
C ALA A 61 -13.86 10.51 -1.45
N ARG A 62 -13.48 11.76 -1.17
CA ARG A 62 -14.12 12.93 -1.80
C ARG A 62 -13.92 12.96 -3.33
N GLU A 63 -12.74 12.58 -3.82
CA GLU A 63 -12.48 12.53 -5.26
C GLU A 63 -13.27 11.41 -5.95
N ILE A 64 -13.41 10.24 -5.31
CA ILE A 64 -14.26 9.16 -5.80
C ILE A 64 -15.72 9.66 -5.93
N GLU A 65 -16.24 10.35 -4.93
CA GLU A 65 -17.60 10.89 -4.94
C GLU A 65 -17.77 11.97 -6.03
N ALA A 66 -16.80 12.87 -6.16
CA ALA A 66 -16.78 13.91 -7.22
C ALA A 66 -16.72 13.29 -8.62
N ALA A 67 -16.03 12.16 -8.80
CA ALA A 67 -15.96 11.43 -10.07
C ALA A 67 -17.21 10.57 -10.36
N GLY A 68 -18.16 10.52 -9.41
CA GLY A 68 -19.44 9.82 -9.57
C GLY A 68 -19.44 8.35 -9.10
N GLY A 69 -18.55 7.98 -8.19
CA GLY A 69 -18.59 6.76 -7.40
C GLY A 69 -19.24 6.97 -6.03
N VAL A 70 -19.30 5.91 -5.24
CA VAL A 70 -19.64 5.92 -3.81
C VAL A 70 -18.44 5.40 -3.05
N ALA A 71 -17.80 6.23 -2.23
CA ALA A 71 -16.66 5.82 -1.43
C ALA A 71 -17.12 5.20 -0.10
N LYS A 72 -16.49 4.09 0.29
CA LYS A 72 -16.65 3.49 1.61
C LYS A 72 -15.27 3.13 2.16
N GLU A 73 -14.84 3.84 3.20
CA GLU A 73 -13.53 3.65 3.82
C GLU A 73 -13.59 2.65 4.98
N PHE A 74 -12.56 1.83 5.08
CA PHE A 74 -12.25 1.05 6.28
C PHE A 74 -10.74 0.93 6.45
N ASN A 75 -10.30 0.61 7.68
CA ASN A 75 -8.89 0.39 7.97
C ASN A 75 -8.62 -1.08 8.24
N THR A 76 -7.52 -1.60 7.67
CA THR A 76 -6.89 -2.82 8.18
C THR A 76 -5.88 -2.48 9.28
N ILE A 77 -5.37 -3.50 9.96
CA ILE A 77 -4.31 -3.33 10.95
C ILE A 77 -2.99 -2.94 10.25
N ALA A 78 -2.09 -2.32 11.02
CA ALA A 78 -0.70 -2.11 10.63
C ALA A 78 0.20 -2.33 11.85
N VAL A 79 1.19 -3.20 11.68
CA VAL A 79 2.25 -3.45 12.68
C VAL A 79 3.51 -2.73 12.19
N ASP A 80 4.16 -2.00 13.09
CA ASP A 80 5.45 -1.36 12.81
C ASP A 80 6.60 -2.31 13.14
N ASP A 81 7.31 -2.76 12.11
CA ASP A 81 8.44 -3.66 12.27
C ASP A 81 9.59 -2.99 13.03
N GLY A 82 9.82 -1.70 12.82
CA GLY A 82 10.87 -0.95 13.49
C GLY A 82 10.64 -0.85 14.99
N ILE A 83 9.42 -0.52 15.42
CA ILE A 83 9.04 -0.49 16.86
C ILE A 83 9.06 -1.90 17.46
N ALA A 84 8.73 -2.93 16.69
CA ALA A 84 8.72 -4.31 17.14
C ALA A 84 10.12 -4.97 17.15
N MET A 85 11.12 -4.34 16.54
CA MET A 85 12.45 -4.89 16.37
C MET A 85 13.17 -5.02 17.73
N GLY A 86 13.85 -6.16 17.93
CA GLY A 86 14.61 -6.42 19.16
C GLY A 86 13.82 -7.01 20.33
N HIS A 87 12.51 -7.26 20.17
CA HIS A 87 11.69 -7.91 21.19
C HIS A 87 10.61 -8.83 20.58
N ASP A 88 9.84 -9.54 21.43
CA ASP A 88 8.84 -10.54 21.01
C ASP A 88 7.72 -9.98 20.10
N GLY A 89 7.53 -8.67 20.07
CA GLY A 89 6.60 -8.01 19.13
C GLY A 89 6.87 -8.34 17.67
N MET A 90 8.13 -8.64 17.32
CA MET A 90 8.51 -8.99 15.95
C MET A 90 7.85 -10.30 15.45
N LEU A 91 7.43 -11.19 16.36
CA LEU A 91 6.68 -12.41 16.03
C LEU A 91 5.33 -12.13 15.38
N TYR A 92 4.78 -10.93 15.55
CA TYR A 92 3.50 -10.50 14.96
C TYR A 92 3.65 -9.84 13.58
N SER A 93 4.87 -9.44 13.18
CA SER A 93 5.12 -8.72 11.95
C SER A 93 4.70 -9.52 10.71
N LEU A 94 5.39 -10.60 10.37
CA LEU A 94 5.10 -11.37 9.16
C LEU A 94 3.68 -11.98 9.14
N PRO A 95 3.15 -12.56 10.24
CA PRO A 95 1.78 -13.07 10.26
C PRO A 95 0.72 -11.99 10.01
N SER A 96 0.99 -10.72 10.34
CA SER A 96 0.05 -9.63 10.09
C SER A 96 -0.24 -9.45 8.61
N ARG A 97 0.67 -9.80 7.70
CA ARG A 97 0.48 -9.75 6.25
C ARG A 97 -0.74 -10.58 5.81
N GLU A 98 -0.86 -11.81 6.35
CA GLU A 98 -2.00 -12.70 6.06
C GLU A 98 -3.30 -12.14 6.61
N ILE A 99 -3.29 -11.65 7.85
CA ILE A 99 -4.46 -11.05 8.50
C ILE A 99 -4.92 -9.81 7.71
N ILE A 100 -4.00 -9.01 7.20
CA ILE A 100 -4.31 -7.85 6.36
C ILE A 100 -4.99 -8.31 5.07
N ALA A 101 -4.42 -9.29 4.36
CA ALA A 101 -5.00 -9.84 3.14
C ALA A 101 -6.41 -10.38 3.39
N ASP A 102 -6.59 -11.18 4.42
CA ASP A 102 -7.87 -11.75 4.81
C ASP A 102 -8.90 -10.67 5.17
N SER A 103 -8.51 -9.68 5.99
CA SER A 103 -9.42 -8.60 6.41
C SER A 103 -9.94 -7.79 5.22
N VAL A 104 -9.07 -7.49 4.25
CA VAL A 104 -9.45 -6.77 3.03
C VAL A 104 -10.39 -7.61 2.18
N GLU A 105 -10.07 -8.89 1.98
CA GLU A 105 -10.93 -9.82 1.24
C GLU A 105 -12.32 -9.94 1.87
N TYR A 106 -12.40 -10.12 3.20
CA TYR A 106 -13.65 -10.19 3.94
C TYR A 106 -14.51 -8.94 3.73
N MET A 107 -13.95 -7.77 3.96
CA MET A 107 -14.68 -6.51 3.85
C MET A 107 -15.21 -6.29 2.43
N VAL A 108 -14.36 -6.47 1.43
CA VAL A 108 -14.71 -6.20 0.03
C VAL A 108 -15.71 -7.22 -0.51
N ASN A 109 -15.55 -8.51 -0.18
CA ASN A 109 -16.49 -9.55 -0.64
C ASN A 109 -17.82 -9.48 0.08
N ALA A 110 -17.84 -9.32 1.41
CA ALA A 110 -19.08 -9.26 2.19
C ALA A 110 -19.97 -8.08 1.78
N HIS A 111 -19.38 -6.94 1.46
CA HIS A 111 -20.10 -5.74 1.06
C HIS A 111 -20.19 -5.57 -0.47
N CYS A 112 -19.64 -6.51 -1.23
CA CYS A 112 -19.70 -6.52 -2.69
C CYS A 112 -19.19 -5.21 -3.32
N ALA A 113 -18.09 -4.63 -2.83
CA ALA A 113 -17.50 -3.46 -3.45
C ALA A 113 -17.06 -3.76 -4.89
N ASP A 114 -17.17 -2.78 -5.77
CA ASP A 114 -16.91 -2.94 -7.20
C ASP A 114 -15.45 -2.75 -7.57
N ALA A 115 -14.74 -1.94 -6.80
CA ALA A 115 -13.33 -1.63 -6.96
C ALA A 115 -12.74 -1.19 -5.62
N MET A 116 -11.42 -0.99 -5.57
CA MET A 116 -10.77 -0.50 -4.36
C MET A 116 -9.58 0.42 -4.67
N VAL A 117 -9.35 1.38 -3.75
CA VAL A 117 -8.08 2.10 -3.63
C VAL A 117 -7.39 1.61 -2.38
N CYS A 118 -6.18 1.09 -2.52
CA CYS A 118 -5.37 0.59 -1.41
C CYS A 118 -4.38 1.67 -0.96
N ILE A 119 -4.50 2.12 0.29
CA ILE A 119 -3.64 3.13 0.90
C ILE A 119 -2.78 2.42 1.95
N SER A 120 -1.54 2.15 1.60
CA SER A 120 -0.56 1.45 2.43
C SER A 120 0.74 2.24 2.52
N ASN A 121 1.66 1.82 3.37
CA ASN A 121 2.98 2.44 3.39
C ASN A 121 4.09 1.54 3.96
N CYS A 122 3.83 0.69 4.95
CA CYS A 122 4.87 -0.08 5.64
C CYS A 122 4.92 -1.55 5.21
N ASP A 123 5.93 -2.25 5.75
CA ASP A 123 6.50 -3.52 5.37
C ASP A 123 5.53 -4.63 4.98
N LYS A 124 4.59 -4.95 5.86
CA LYS A 124 3.68 -6.10 5.67
C LYS A 124 2.32 -5.67 5.11
N ILE A 125 2.02 -4.38 5.23
CA ILE A 125 0.73 -3.83 4.81
C ILE A 125 0.62 -3.79 3.29
N THR A 126 1.62 -3.23 2.62
CA THR A 126 1.64 -3.17 1.14
C THR A 126 1.53 -4.56 0.51
N PRO A 127 2.37 -5.57 0.88
CA PRO A 127 2.22 -6.90 0.32
C PRO A 127 0.92 -7.60 0.74
N GLY A 128 0.41 -7.41 1.96
CA GLY A 128 -0.88 -7.95 2.37
C GLY A 128 -2.05 -7.44 1.52
N MET A 129 -2.08 -6.13 1.24
CA MET A 129 -3.08 -5.55 0.34
C MET A 129 -2.89 -6.02 -1.12
N LEU A 130 -1.64 -6.21 -1.60
CA LEU A 130 -1.38 -6.77 -2.93
C LEU A 130 -1.88 -8.21 -3.06
N MET A 131 -1.69 -9.05 -2.03
CA MET A 131 -2.26 -10.39 -1.97
C MET A 131 -3.78 -10.35 -2.07
N ALA A 132 -4.44 -9.48 -1.29
CA ALA A 132 -5.89 -9.30 -1.36
C ALA A 132 -6.34 -8.83 -2.76
N ALA A 133 -5.61 -7.93 -3.40
CA ALA A 133 -5.91 -7.47 -4.75
C ALA A 133 -5.88 -8.60 -5.77
N MET A 134 -4.88 -9.49 -5.68
CA MET A 134 -4.77 -10.65 -6.55
C MET A 134 -5.89 -11.68 -6.30
N ARG A 135 -6.27 -11.90 -5.03
CA ARG A 135 -7.40 -12.79 -4.66
C ARG A 135 -8.73 -12.27 -5.20
N LEU A 136 -9.01 -11.00 -4.96
CA LEU A 136 -10.28 -10.35 -5.30
C LEU A 136 -10.46 -10.14 -6.80
N ASN A 137 -9.38 -9.85 -7.50
CA ASN A 137 -9.33 -9.61 -8.95
C ASN A 137 -10.44 -8.65 -9.44
N ILE A 138 -10.56 -7.50 -8.78
CA ILE A 138 -11.43 -6.37 -9.15
C ILE A 138 -10.54 -5.15 -9.44
N PRO A 139 -11.03 -4.11 -10.15
CA PRO A 139 -10.23 -2.90 -10.41
C PRO A 139 -9.61 -2.34 -9.12
N VAL A 140 -8.31 -2.04 -9.16
CA VAL A 140 -7.56 -1.53 -8.00
C VAL A 140 -6.54 -0.50 -8.39
N ILE A 141 -6.28 0.45 -7.50
CA ILE A 141 -5.14 1.36 -7.56
C ILE A 141 -4.47 1.37 -6.19
N PHE A 142 -3.14 1.28 -6.18
CA PHE A 142 -2.32 1.47 -4.99
C PHE A 142 -1.78 2.89 -4.93
N VAL A 143 -1.88 3.49 -3.77
CA VAL A 143 -1.24 4.76 -3.45
C VAL A 143 -0.61 4.69 -2.06
N SER A 144 0.71 4.87 -1.99
CA SER A 144 1.44 4.81 -0.72
C SER A 144 1.47 6.15 -0.01
N GLY A 145 1.64 6.12 1.31
CA GLY A 145 1.86 7.32 2.11
C GLY A 145 3.19 8.04 1.80
N GLY A 146 4.12 7.37 1.16
CA GLY A 146 5.45 7.86 0.82
C GLY A 146 6.49 7.63 1.91
N PRO A 147 7.79 7.63 1.55
CA PRO A 147 8.89 7.56 2.50
C PRO A 147 9.04 8.87 3.29
N MET A 148 9.58 8.76 4.52
CA MET A 148 9.97 9.95 5.29
C MET A 148 11.26 10.58 4.75
N GLU A 149 11.51 11.81 5.17
CA GLU A 149 12.80 12.45 4.91
C GLU A 149 13.93 11.75 5.67
N ALA A 150 15.15 11.80 5.12
CA ALA A 150 16.33 11.31 5.80
C ALA A 150 16.62 12.17 7.04
N GLY A 151 16.96 11.52 8.15
CA GLY A 151 17.44 12.17 9.35
C GLY A 151 18.83 12.77 9.12
N LYS A 152 19.17 13.80 9.89
CA LYS A 152 20.48 14.45 9.85
C LYS A 152 20.94 14.80 11.24
N VAL A 153 22.17 14.48 11.55
CA VAL A 153 22.83 14.82 12.81
C VAL A 153 24.23 15.37 12.56
N THR A 154 24.69 16.22 13.45
CA THR A 154 26.08 16.69 13.44
C THR A 154 26.85 15.96 14.53
N ILE A 155 27.87 15.19 14.14
CA ILE A 155 28.76 14.47 15.04
C ILE A 155 30.18 14.91 14.72
N ASN A 156 30.92 15.41 15.71
CA ASN A 156 32.29 15.92 15.56
C ASN A 156 32.43 16.98 14.42
N ASP A 157 31.50 17.91 14.38
CA ASP A 157 31.41 19.00 13.36
C ASP A 157 31.17 18.52 11.90
N LEU A 158 30.77 17.27 11.71
CA LEU A 158 30.40 16.71 10.42
C LEU A 158 28.89 16.35 10.40
N GLU A 159 28.21 16.74 9.33
CA GLU A 159 26.82 16.33 9.08
C GLU A 159 26.80 14.88 8.58
N HIS A 160 25.99 14.07 9.24
CA HIS A 160 25.72 12.69 8.86
C HIS A 160 24.22 12.52 8.55
N ALA A 161 23.92 11.82 7.46
CA ALA A 161 22.58 11.29 7.25
C ALA A 161 22.39 10.08 8.18
N VAL A 162 21.24 10.01 8.85
CA VAL A 162 20.92 8.92 9.79
C VAL A 162 19.50 8.42 9.58
N ASP A 163 19.30 7.17 9.90
CA ASP A 163 18.01 6.51 9.89
C ASP A 163 17.77 5.64 11.15
N LEU A 164 16.69 4.86 11.16
CA LEU A 164 16.35 3.94 12.25
C LEU A 164 17.50 2.97 12.57
N VAL A 165 18.15 2.43 11.53
CA VAL A 165 19.23 1.43 11.72
C VAL A 165 20.46 2.09 12.30
N ASP A 166 20.80 3.30 11.85
CA ASP A 166 21.88 4.08 12.43
C ASP A 166 21.67 4.35 13.90
N ALA A 167 20.44 4.73 14.31
CA ALA A 167 20.13 4.93 15.73
C ALA A 167 20.38 3.65 16.55
N MET A 168 20.04 2.47 16.02
CA MET A 168 20.31 1.20 16.68
C MET A 168 21.81 0.87 16.74
N VAL A 169 22.55 1.13 15.67
CA VAL A 169 23.99 0.87 15.59
C VAL A 169 24.77 1.76 16.56
N TYR A 170 24.47 3.05 16.57
CA TYR A 170 25.11 4.00 17.49
C TYR A 170 24.76 3.71 18.95
N ALA A 171 23.53 3.28 19.25
CA ALA A 171 23.13 2.88 20.60
C ALA A 171 23.85 1.61 21.10
N ALA A 172 24.34 0.77 20.19
CA ALA A 172 25.08 -0.44 20.53
C ALA A 172 26.61 -0.23 20.63
N ASP A 173 27.10 0.95 20.30
CA ASP A 173 28.54 1.29 20.32
C ASP A 173 28.92 2.03 21.59
N ASP A 174 29.68 1.38 22.48
CA ASP A 174 30.17 1.93 23.75
C ASP A 174 31.05 3.21 23.59
N ASN A 175 31.46 3.57 22.41
CA ASN A 175 32.21 4.82 22.15
C ASN A 175 31.29 6.06 22.10
N PHE A 176 29.97 5.89 22.03
CA PHE A 176 29.02 6.99 22.06
C PHE A 176 28.45 7.20 23.46
N THR A 177 28.33 8.47 23.85
CA THR A 177 27.69 8.81 25.13
C THR A 177 26.17 8.78 25.00
N ASP A 178 25.47 8.66 26.13
CA ASP A 178 24.00 8.67 26.17
C ASP A 178 23.43 9.96 25.53
N GLU A 179 24.09 11.11 25.70
CA GLU A 179 23.66 12.37 25.09
C GLU A 179 23.80 12.34 23.55
N GLN A 180 24.87 11.70 23.03
CA GLN A 180 25.04 11.54 21.59
C GLN A 180 24.01 10.59 20.99
N VAL A 181 23.73 9.48 21.67
CA VAL A 181 22.70 8.53 21.26
C VAL A 181 21.32 9.20 21.28
N GLN A 182 20.99 9.95 22.34
CA GLN A 182 19.73 10.71 22.39
C GLN A 182 19.63 11.72 21.24
N HIS A 183 20.71 12.42 20.91
CA HIS A 183 20.70 13.37 19.78
C HIS A 183 20.44 12.68 18.44
N ILE A 184 20.96 11.47 18.23
CA ILE A 184 20.69 10.66 17.04
C ILE A 184 19.22 10.20 17.03
N GLU A 185 18.72 9.68 18.16
CA GLU A 185 17.33 9.24 18.32
C GLU A 185 16.32 10.33 17.96
N GLU A 186 16.55 11.56 18.44
CA GLU A 186 15.66 12.71 18.18
C GLU A 186 15.63 13.14 16.71
N ASN A 187 16.60 12.74 15.90
CA ASN A 187 16.75 13.20 14.51
C ASN A 187 16.70 12.10 13.45
N ALA A 188 16.80 10.82 13.85
CA ALA A 188 16.84 9.71 12.90
C ALA A 188 15.55 9.51 12.09
N CYS A 189 14.39 9.86 12.68
CA CYS A 189 13.09 9.72 12.04
C CYS A 189 12.30 11.04 12.11
N PRO A 190 12.66 12.05 11.29
CA PRO A 190 12.24 13.45 11.52
C PRO A 190 10.81 13.76 11.08
N THR A 191 10.19 12.95 10.22
CA THR A 191 8.87 13.24 9.62
C THR A 191 7.94 12.03 9.62
N CYS A 192 6.69 12.23 9.22
CA CYS A 192 5.82 11.11 8.85
C CYS A 192 6.33 10.45 7.55
N GLY A 193 5.97 9.20 7.34
CA GLY A 193 6.37 8.42 6.18
C GLY A 193 6.89 7.03 6.58
N SER A 194 7.07 6.14 5.62
CA SER A 194 7.80 4.89 5.81
C SER A 194 9.27 5.20 6.07
N CYS A 195 10.07 4.20 6.45
CA CYS A 195 11.51 4.39 6.71
C CYS A 195 12.18 5.19 5.59
N SER A 196 13.17 6.05 5.94
CA SER A 196 13.91 6.84 4.95
C SER A 196 14.85 6.00 4.08
N GLY A 197 15.36 4.88 4.62
CA GLY A 197 16.19 3.94 3.86
C GLY A 197 15.39 3.06 2.88
N MET A 198 16.10 2.42 1.92
CA MET A 198 15.51 1.47 0.97
C MET A 198 15.25 0.10 1.63
N PHE A 199 14.55 0.11 2.76
CA PHE A 199 14.08 -1.08 3.44
C PHE A 199 12.83 -1.64 2.77
N THR A 200 12.17 -2.63 3.40
CA THR A 200 11.05 -3.36 2.79
C THR A 200 9.88 -2.46 2.41
N ALA A 201 9.55 -1.48 3.24
CA ALA A 201 8.44 -0.55 2.99
C ALA A 201 8.63 0.20 1.66
N ASN A 202 9.78 0.87 1.48
CA ASN A 202 10.08 1.62 0.26
C ASN A 202 10.24 0.70 -0.94
N SER A 203 10.91 -0.45 -0.78
CA SER A 203 11.01 -1.45 -1.82
C SER A 203 9.62 -1.87 -2.32
N MET A 204 8.72 -2.29 -1.43
CA MET A 204 7.38 -2.73 -1.82
C MET A 204 6.53 -1.61 -2.43
N ASN A 205 6.70 -0.36 -2.00
CA ASN A 205 6.01 0.78 -2.61
C ASN A 205 6.49 1.04 -4.06
N CYS A 206 7.79 0.87 -4.35
CA CYS A 206 8.33 0.91 -5.70
C CYS A 206 7.88 -0.31 -6.53
N LEU A 207 7.84 -1.50 -5.93
CA LEU A 207 7.41 -2.71 -6.62
C LEU A 207 5.92 -2.70 -6.97
N ALA A 208 5.06 -2.08 -6.15
CA ALA A 208 3.65 -1.89 -6.49
C ALA A 208 3.48 -1.07 -7.78
N GLU A 209 4.35 -0.07 -7.99
CA GLU A 209 4.42 0.71 -9.23
C GLU A 209 4.94 -0.15 -10.40
N ALA A 210 6.03 -0.90 -10.21
CA ALA A 210 6.60 -1.77 -11.24
C ALA A 210 5.68 -2.93 -11.64
N LEU A 211 4.84 -3.42 -10.73
CA LEU A 211 3.78 -4.38 -11.01
C LEU A 211 2.62 -3.77 -11.84
N GLY A 212 2.59 -2.45 -12.01
CA GLY A 212 1.55 -1.73 -12.73
C GLY A 212 0.28 -1.44 -11.93
N LEU A 213 0.31 -1.66 -10.62
CA LEU A 213 -0.84 -1.45 -9.72
C LEU A 213 -0.79 -0.12 -8.96
N GLY A 214 0.38 0.53 -8.89
CA GLY A 214 0.59 1.87 -8.33
C GLY A 214 0.70 2.94 -9.40
N LEU A 215 0.37 4.19 -9.06
CA LEU A 215 0.56 5.34 -9.94
C LEU A 215 2.04 5.75 -10.01
N PRO A 216 2.49 6.39 -11.10
CA PRO A 216 3.86 6.89 -11.22
C PRO A 216 4.25 7.82 -10.06
N GLY A 217 5.45 7.58 -9.50
CA GLY A 217 5.94 8.30 -8.32
C GLY A 217 5.44 7.74 -6.98
N ASN A 218 4.68 6.66 -7.00
CA ASN A 218 4.13 6.03 -5.80
C ASN A 218 5.21 5.68 -4.78
N GLY A 219 6.30 5.05 -5.20
CA GLY A 219 7.37 4.59 -4.31
C GLY A 219 8.47 5.62 -4.03
N SER A 220 8.67 6.61 -4.91
CA SER A 220 9.84 7.49 -4.89
C SER A 220 9.59 8.89 -4.33
N MET A 221 8.35 9.35 -4.29
CA MET A 221 8.01 10.68 -3.78
C MET A 221 7.89 10.68 -2.25
N LEU A 222 8.54 11.63 -1.57
CA LEU A 222 8.47 11.77 -0.11
C LEU A 222 7.03 12.00 0.39
N ALA A 223 6.74 11.56 1.61
CA ALA A 223 5.46 11.79 2.27
C ALA A 223 5.15 13.28 2.45
N THR A 224 6.18 14.09 2.67
CA THR A 224 6.12 15.55 2.88
C THR A 224 6.12 16.35 1.59
N HIS A 225 6.37 15.72 0.43
CA HIS A 225 6.44 16.43 -0.85
C HIS A 225 5.10 17.07 -1.21
N ALA A 226 5.12 18.30 -1.71
CA ALA A 226 3.91 19.06 -2.05
C ALA A 226 2.98 18.31 -3.02
N ASP A 227 3.55 17.63 -4.01
CA ASP A 227 2.81 16.92 -5.06
C ASP A 227 2.30 15.54 -4.60
N ARG A 228 2.70 15.06 -3.41
CA ARG A 228 2.19 13.76 -2.89
C ARG A 228 0.66 13.71 -2.86
N LYS A 229 0.00 14.81 -2.52
CA LYS A 229 -1.46 14.91 -2.47
C LYS A 229 -2.10 14.70 -3.83
N GLU A 230 -1.46 15.14 -4.92
CA GLU A 230 -2.02 14.99 -6.27
C GLU A 230 -2.12 13.52 -6.69
N ILE A 231 -1.17 12.67 -6.28
CA ILE A 231 -1.25 11.21 -6.56
C ILE A 231 -2.50 10.61 -5.90
N PHE A 232 -2.85 11.04 -4.68
CA PHE A 232 -4.08 10.58 -3.99
C PHE A 232 -5.35 11.07 -4.70
N LEU A 233 -5.37 12.32 -5.16
CA LEU A 233 -6.49 12.86 -5.92
C LEU A 233 -6.64 12.13 -7.26
N GLU A 234 -5.52 11.88 -7.96
CA GLU A 234 -5.53 11.11 -9.20
C GLU A 234 -6.02 9.67 -8.98
N ALA A 235 -5.59 9.00 -7.91
CA ALA A 235 -6.06 7.66 -7.56
C ALA A 235 -7.58 7.62 -7.40
N GLY A 236 -8.17 8.62 -6.72
CA GLY A 236 -9.62 8.74 -6.55
C GLY A 236 -10.37 8.92 -7.88
N ARG A 237 -9.88 9.77 -8.77
CA ARG A 237 -10.47 9.96 -10.11
C ARG A 237 -10.32 8.72 -10.99
N LYS A 238 -9.11 8.18 -11.03
CA LYS A 238 -8.73 7.09 -11.92
C LYS A 238 -9.44 5.78 -11.59
N ILE A 239 -9.63 5.47 -10.31
CA ILE A 239 -10.33 4.24 -9.93
C ILE A 239 -11.78 4.24 -10.42
N VAL A 240 -12.48 5.38 -10.38
CA VAL A 240 -13.84 5.48 -10.89
C VAL A 240 -13.85 5.30 -12.41
N GLU A 241 -12.90 5.90 -13.14
CA GLU A 241 -12.73 5.73 -14.57
C GLU A 241 -12.54 4.25 -14.95
N ILE A 242 -11.54 3.57 -14.35
CA ILE A 242 -11.24 2.16 -14.67
C ILE A 242 -12.43 1.26 -14.30
N THR A 243 -13.09 1.53 -13.20
CA THR A 243 -14.28 0.77 -12.78
C THR A 243 -15.39 0.86 -13.82
N LYS A 244 -15.68 2.06 -14.31
CA LYS A 244 -16.69 2.25 -15.38
C LYS A 244 -16.26 1.58 -16.68
N ARG A 245 -15.00 1.72 -17.08
CA ARG A 245 -14.46 1.05 -18.28
C ARG A 245 -14.63 -0.46 -18.20
N HIS A 246 -14.35 -1.04 -17.04
CA HIS A 246 -14.50 -2.48 -16.83
C HIS A 246 -15.96 -2.94 -16.86
N TYR A 247 -16.84 -2.32 -16.02
CA TYR A 247 -18.20 -2.81 -15.83
C TYR A 247 -19.22 -2.26 -16.85
N GLU A 248 -19.00 -1.08 -17.40
CA GLU A 248 -19.90 -0.45 -18.36
C GLU A 248 -19.41 -0.62 -19.81
N GLY A 249 -18.09 -0.58 -19.99
CA GLY A 249 -17.43 -0.70 -21.31
C GLY A 249 -17.01 -2.12 -21.66
N ASP A 250 -17.11 -3.08 -20.76
CA ASP A 250 -16.61 -4.46 -20.90
C ASP A 250 -15.12 -4.51 -21.33
N GLU A 251 -14.34 -3.51 -20.94
CA GLU A 251 -12.93 -3.43 -21.29
C GLU A 251 -12.13 -4.46 -20.51
N LYS A 252 -11.29 -5.22 -21.20
CA LYS A 252 -10.43 -6.26 -20.62
C LYS A 252 -9.05 -5.69 -20.28
N GLY A 253 -8.28 -6.42 -19.49
CA GLY A 253 -6.92 -6.02 -19.13
C GLY A 253 -6.82 -4.95 -18.04
N LEU A 254 -7.91 -4.71 -17.29
CA LEU A 254 -7.99 -3.71 -16.24
C LEU A 254 -7.96 -4.31 -14.82
N LEU A 255 -7.88 -5.63 -14.72
CA LEU A 255 -7.89 -6.34 -13.43
C LEU A 255 -6.47 -6.65 -12.95
N PRO A 256 -6.25 -6.78 -11.64
CA PRO A 256 -4.93 -7.06 -11.07
C PRO A 256 -4.19 -8.23 -11.73
N ARG A 257 -4.88 -9.35 -11.98
CA ARG A 257 -4.25 -10.53 -12.58
C ARG A 257 -3.88 -10.35 -14.06
N ASP A 258 -4.54 -9.42 -14.77
CA ASP A 258 -4.18 -9.06 -16.15
C ASP A 258 -2.94 -8.17 -16.16
N ILE A 259 -2.87 -7.20 -15.23
CA ILE A 259 -1.82 -6.18 -15.13
C ILE A 259 -0.56 -6.79 -14.52
N ALA A 260 -0.67 -7.34 -13.31
CA ALA A 260 0.43 -7.97 -12.58
C ALA A 260 0.63 -9.42 -13.06
N ASN A 261 0.91 -9.58 -14.34
CA ASN A 261 1.23 -10.86 -14.97
C ASN A 261 2.71 -11.23 -14.78
N PHE A 262 3.16 -12.37 -15.31
CA PHE A 262 4.53 -12.86 -15.18
C PHE A 262 5.59 -11.80 -15.53
N LYS A 263 5.39 -11.04 -16.63
CA LYS A 263 6.33 -9.98 -17.03
C LYS A 263 6.38 -8.81 -16.05
N ALA A 264 5.25 -8.48 -15.44
CA ALA A 264 5.21 -7.45 -14.39
C ALA A 264 6.02 -7.89 -13.15
N PHE A 265 5.97 -9.19 -12.79
CA PHE A 265 6.82 -9.73 -11.73
C PHE A 265 8.29 -9.73 -12.11
N GLU A 266 8.65 -10.04 -13.36
CA GLU A 266 10.03 -9.90 -13.86
C GLU A 266 10.51 -8.43 -13.78
N ASN A 267 9.67 -7.47 -14.15
CA ASN A 267 9.97 -6.04 -14.04
C ASN A 267 10.18 -5.62 -12.59
N ALA A 268 9.27 -6.04 -11.70
CA ALA A 268 9.36 -5.73 -10.27
C ALA A 268 10.65 -6.30 -9.66
N MET A 269 10.97 -7.56 -9.90
CA MET A 269 12.21 -8.17 -9.39
C MET A 269 13.46 -7.54 -10.01
N SER A 270 13.41 -7.16 -11.29
CA SER A 270 14.54 -6.46 -11.94
C SER A 270 14.77 -5.08 -11.31
N LEU A 271 13.70 -4.34 -11.02
CA LEU A 271 13.79 -3.08 -10.30
C LEU A 271 14.37 -3.27 -8.90
N ASP A 272 13.89 -4.28 -8.17
CA ASP A 272 14.35 -4.60 -6.82
C ASP A 272 15.86 -4.88 -6.76
N ILE A 273 16.36 -5.70 -7.68
CA ILE A 273 17.79 -6.00 -7.81
C ILE A 273 18.57 -4.72 -8.16
N ALA A 274 18.08 -3.94 -9.13
CA ALA A 274 18.79 -2.76 -9.61
C ALA A 274 18.90 -1.66 -8.54
N MET A 275 17.88 -1.48 -7.71
CA MET A 275 17.87 -0.46 -6.65
C MET A 275 18.45 -0.94 -5.31
N GLY A 276 18.95 -2.17 -5.22
CA GLY A 276 19.42 -2.75 -3.95
C GLY A 276 18.33 -2.89 -2.91
N GLY A 277 17.15 -3.36 -3.33
CA GLY A 277 15.97 -3.48 -2.48
C GLY A 277 16.09 -4.52 -1.38
N SER A 278 15.06 -4.58 -0.54
CA SER A 278 15.05 -5.46 0.64
C SER A 278 14.92 -6.94 0.26
N THR A 279 15.65 -7.81 0.95
CA THR A 279 15.50 -9.28 0.80
C THR A 279 14.09 -9.78 1.15
N ASN A 280 13.31 -9.04 1.93
CA ASN A 280 11.92 -9.39 2.22
C ASN A 280 11.01 -9.35 1.00
N THR A 281 11.36 -8.59 -0.03
CA THR A 281 10.59 -8.53 -1.29
C THR A 281 10.50 -9.89 -1.97
N VAL A 282 11.53 -10.74 -1.84
CA VAL A 282 11.55 -12.12 -2.35
C VAL A 282 10.34 -12.90 -1.85
N LEU A 283 10.17 -12.96 -0.53
CA LEU A 283 9.04 -13.69 0.07
C LEU A 283 7.68 -13.02 -0.22
N HIS A 284 7.66 -11.70 -0.37
CA HIS A 284 6.42 -10.98 -0.66
C HIS A 284 5.97 -11.17 -2.11
N LEU A 285 6.87 -11.05 -3.08
CA LEU A 285 6.54 -11.28 -4.49
C LEU A 285 6.08 -12.72 -4.73
N LEU A 286 6.71 -13.71 -4.09
CA LEU A 286 6.27 -15.11 -4.19
C LEU A 286 4.85 -15.30 -3.63
N ALA A 287 4.53 -14.68 -2.49
CA ALA A 287 3.19 -14.77 -1.92
C ALA A 287 2.14 -14.09 -2.81
N ILE A 288 2.45 -12.91 -3.35
CA ILE A 288 1.55 -12.17 -4.24
C ILE A 288 1.34 -12.95 -5.56
N ALA A 289 2.41 -13.53 -6.13
CA ALA A 289 2.33 -14.38 -7.32
C ALA A 289 1.44 -15.61 -7.10
N TYR A 290 1.63 -16.27 -5.95
CA TYR A 290 0.81 -17.41 -5.56
C TYR A 290 -0.68 -17.08 -5.50
N GLU A 291 -1.05 -15.94 -4.88
CA GLU A 291 -2.44 -15.49 -4.78
C GLU A 291 -3.06 -15.13 -6.14
N GLY A 292 -2.22 -14.77 -7.10
CA GLY A 292 -2.63 -14.42 -8.47
C GLY A 292 -2.61 -15.57 -9.46
N ASP A 293 -2.22 -16.79 -9.05
CA ASP A 293 -1.94 -17.92 -9.94
C ASP A 293 -0.87 -17.58 -11.01
N VAL A 294 0.13 -16.74 -10.66
CA VAL A 294 1.26 -16.40 -11.53
C VAL A 294 2.42 -17.35 -11.25
N ASP A 295 2.89 -18.05 -12.25
CA ASP A 295 4.00 -19.03 -12.14
C ASP A 295 5.36 -18.33 -12.08
N PHE A 296 5.53 -17.45 -11.09
CA PHE A 296 6.78 -16.73 -10.80
C PHE A 296 7.45 -17.35 -9.57
N THR A 297 8.69 -17.82 -9.73
CA THR A 297 9.36 -18.69 -8.76
C THR A 297 10.71 -18.15 -8.31
N MET A 298 11.30 -18.78 -7.29
CA MET A 298 12.69 -18.53 -6.85
C MET A 298 13.70 -18.71 -7.99
N GLN A 299 13.44 -19.59 -8.96
CA GLN A 299 14.32 -19.84 -10.11
C GLN A 299 14.35 -18.61 -11.04
N ASP A 300 13.20 -17.94 -11.20
CA ASP A 300 13.13 -16.71 -11.99
C ASP A 300 13.88 -15.57 -11.32
N MET A 301 13.78 -15.46 -10.00
CA MET A 301 14.55 -14.49 -9.22
C MET A 301 16.06 -14.75 -9.32
N ASP A 302 16.51 -16.02 -9.18
CA ASP A 302 17.92 -16.38 -9.35
C ASP A 302 18.42 -16.05 -10.78
N ARG A 303 17.63 -16.35 -11.80
CA ARG A 303 17.94 -16.00 -13.19
C ARG A 303 18.12 -14.50 -13.38
N LEU A 304 17.20 -13.70 -12.85
CA LEU A 304 17.26 -12.23 -12.94
C LEU A 304 18.46 -11.67 -12.17
N SER A 305 18.76 -12.19 -10.97
CA SER A 305 19.90 -11.73 -10.15
C SER A 305 21.25 -11.91 -10.83
N ARG A 306 21.37 -12.85 -11.78
CA ARG A 306 22.59 -13.08 -12.55
C ARG A 306 22.74 -12.16 -13.75
N THR A 307 21.68 -11.45 -14.15
CA THR A 307 21.62 -10.67 -15.38
C THR A 307 21.39 -9.19 -15.16
N VAL A 308 20.67 -8.82 -14.10
CA VAL A 308 20.36 -7.43 -13.75
C VAL A 308 21.48 -6.89 -12.85
N PRO A 309 22.15 -5.78 -13.23
CA PRO A 309 23.17 -5.17 -12.38
C PRO A 309 22.51 -4.45 -11.19
N CYS A 310 23.14 -4.52 -10.01
CA CYS A 310 22.85 -3.61 -8.91
C CYS A 310 23.48 -2.23 -9.23
N LEU A 311 22.69 -1.17 -9.10
CA LEU A 311 23.09 0.21 -9.44
C LEU A 311 23.29 1.08 -8.19
N SER A 312 22.91 0.60 -7.01
CA SER A 312 23.04 1.31 -5.72
C SER A 312 24.26 0.84 -4.95
#